data_41248529a5b3f39bc75be92aa7513fc3
#
_entry.id   41248529a5b3f39bc75be92aa7513fc3
#
_cell.length_a   1.000
_cell.length_b   1.000
_cell.length_c   1.000
_cell.angle_alpha   90.00
_cell.angle_beta   90.00
_cell.angle_gamma   90.00
#
_symmetry.space_group_name_H-M   'P 1'
#
loop_
_entity.id
_entity.type
_entity.pdbx_description
1 polymer ?
#
loop_
_entity_poly.entity_id
_entity_poly.type
_entity_poly.pdbx_seq_one_letter_code
_entity_poly.pdbx_strand_id
1 'polypeptide(L)'
;MEDIDSMGKLIFDPGNPWFQNHEKSYEEIAAIGKNLFFTGTPGLGSNIDVLSAMRGREALMFDLIERPEWVKERLQEINQAYFQAFESLYNIYKLADGSSCASYYGWWSPGKVALVMSEAAAMISPDMFKEFVIPFMEEQCQWLDHSVFLIDGKECLRFLDHLLAIDDLDAIAFDSGPQGQDGDDPIWYDLYKKILKAGKSVQIYGS
;
A
#
# COMPACT_ATOMS: atom_id res chain seq x y z
N MET A 1 13.07 13.06 -13.53
CA MET A 1 12.96 12.85 -15.00
C MET A 1 12.39 14.14 -15.57
N GLU A 2 13.19 14.86 -16.34
CA GLU A 2 12.83 16.20 -16.82
C GLU A 2 11.88 16.18 -18.02
N ASP A 3 11.95 15.12 -18.83
CA ASP A 3 11.11 14.95 -20.02
C ASP A 3 10.08 13.84 -19.79
N ILE A 4 8.85 14.25 -19.50
CA ILE A 4 7.72 13.35 -19.23
C ILE A 4 7.28 12.61 -20.50
N ASP A 5 7.47 13.23 -21.67
CA ASP A 5 7.05 12.66 -22.95
C ASP A 5 8.00 11.53 -23.39
N SER A 6 9.19 11.47 -22.77
CA SER A 6 10.13 10.35 -22.95
C SER A 6 9.84 9.15 -22.05
N MET A 7 8.92 9.28 -21.06
CA MET A 7 8.50 8.18 -20.21
C MET A 7 7.61 7.23 -21.03
N GLY A 8 8.18 6.14 -21.52
CA GLY A 8 7.44 5.08 -22.17
C GLY A 8 6.45 4.39 -21.24
N LYS A 9 5.76 3.37 -21.75
CA LYS A 9 4.85 2.53 -20.95
C LYS A 9 5.62 1.86 -19.81
N LEU A 10 5.06 1.94 -18.61
CA LEU A 10 5.62 1.28 -17.42
C LEU A 10 5.19 -0.19 -17.43
N ILE A 11 6.16 -1.08 -17.46
CA ILE A 11 5.96 -2.52 -17.45
C ILE A 11 6.85 -3.16 -16.40
N PHE A 12 6.36 -4.23 -15.79
CA PHE A 12 7.19 -5.08 -14.95
C PHE A 12 8.17 -5.86 -15.81
N ASP A 13 9.46 -5.78 -15.47
CA ASP A 13 10.52 -6.55 -16.11
C ASP A 13 11.14 -7.51 -15.09
N PRO A 14 10.81 -8.81 -15.13
CA PRO A 14 11.42 -9.81 -14.24
C PRO A 14 12.92 -10.01 -14.51
N GLY A 15 13.43 -9.55 -15.66
CA GLY A 15 14.86 -9.55 -15.99
C GLY A 15 15.63 -8.39 -15.38
N ASN A 16 14.96 -7.42 -14.75
CA ASN A 16 15.62 -6.28 -14.12
C ASN A 16 16.57 -6.75 -13.01
N PRO A 17 17.87 -6.38 -13.06
CA PRO A 17 18.87 -6.88 -12.09
C PRO A 17 18.55 -6.53 -10.63
N TRP A 18 17.91 -5.39 -10.37
CA TRP A 18 17.47 -5.02 -9.02
C TRP A 18 16.37 -5.95 -8.51
N PHE A 19 15.40 -6.27 -9.36
CA PHE A 19 14.33 -7.18 -9.02
C PHE A 19 14.87 -8.60 -8.80
N GLN A 20 15.73 -9.10 -9.66
CA GLN A 20 16.38 -10.41 -9.52
C GLN A 20 17.20 -10.51 -8.22
N ASN A 21 17.94 -9.46 -7.85
CA ASN A 21 18.63 -9.42 -6.56
C ASN A 21 17.65 -9.45 -5.38
N HIS A 22 16.50 -8.83 -5.53
CA HIS A 22 15.46 -8.84 -4.53
C HIS A 22 14.84 -10.24 -4.36
N GLU A 23 14.48 -10.90 -5.46
CA GLU A 23 14.00 -12.29 -5.45
C GLU A 23 15.01 -13.21 -4.78
N LYS A 24 16.29 -13.15 -5.18
CA LYS A 24 17.34 -13.96 -4.57
C LYS A 24 17.49 -13.72 -3.07
N SER A 25 17.39 -12.47 -2.61
CA SER A 25 17.42 -12.16 -1.18
C SER A 25 16.22 -12.78 -0.45
N TYR A 26 15.04 -12.79 -1.06
CA TYR A 26 13.85 -13.43 -0.52
C TYR A 26 13.99 -14.96 -0.45
N GLU A 27 14.56 -15.60 -1.48
CA GLU A 27 14.87 -17.03 -1.48
C GLU A 27 15.82 -17.40 -0.32
N GLU A 28 16.88 -16.62 -0.14
CA GLU A 28 17.85 -16.82 0.96
C GLU A 28 17.20 -16.65 2.33
N ILE A 29 16.41 -15.58 2.53
CA ILE A 29 15.71 -15.30 3.78
C ILE A 29 14.67 -16.40 4.08
N ALA A 30 13.87 -16.80 3.09
CA ALA A 30 12.87 -17.85 3.24
C ALA A 30 13.52 -19.20 3.58
N ALA A 31 14.66 -19.51 2.99
CA ALA A 31 15.42 -20.73 3.30
C ALA A 31 15.97 -20.73 4.74
N ILE A 32 16.53 -19.60 5.19
CA ILE A 32 17.04 -19.44 6.57
C ILE A 32 15.87 -19.43 7.57
N GLY A 33 14.77 -18.74 7.21
CA GLY A 33 13.59 -18.57 8.06
C GLY A 33 12.77 -19.85 8.25
N LYS A 34 12.99 -20.87 7.45
CA LYS A 34 12.20 -22.11 7.49
C LYS A 34 12.14 -22.69 8.90
N ASN A 35 10.94 -22.76 9.47
CA ASN A 35 10.66 -23.21 10.84
C ASN A 35 11.23 -22.31 11.97
N LEU A 36 11.73 -21.12 11.65
CA LEU A 36 12.27 -20.17 12.64
C LEU A 36 11.43 -18.89 12.73
N PHE A 37 11.05 -18.33 11.58
CA PHE A 37 10.25 -17.10 11.50
C PHE A 37 9.51 -17.02 10.16
N PHE A 38 8.54 -16.13 10.09
CA PHE A 38 7.83 -15.84 8.85
C PHE A 38 8.61 -14.82 8.03
N THR A 39 8.86 -15.16 6.75
CA THR A 39 9.30 -14.18 5.77
C THR A 39 8.07 -13.40 5.32
N GLY A 40 8.11 -12.09 5.41
CA GLY A 40 6.92 -11.31 5.15
C GLY A 40 6.91 -10.61 3.80
N THR A 41 5.73 -10.14 3.41
CA THR A 41 5.52 -9.36 2.19
C THR A 41 6.44 -8.15 2.16
N PRO A 42 7.16 -7.90 1.05
CA PRO A 42 7.93 -6.69 0.89
C PRO A 42 7.04 -5.46 0.78
N GLY A 43 7.56 -4.31 1.16
CA GLY A 43 6.95 -3.04 0.87
C GLY A 43 7.21 -2.65 -0.60
N LEU A 44 6.31 -3.04 -1.50
CA LEU A 44 6.44 -2.71 -2.93
C LEU A 44 6.05 -1.26 -3.27
N GLY A 45 5.58 -0.50 -2.29
CA GLY A 45 4.99 0.82 -2.50
C GLY A 45 3.59 0.73 -3.12
N SER A 46 2.77 1.73 -2.92
CA SER A 46 1.50 1.83 -3.62
C SER A 46 1.60 2.79 -4.80
N ASN A 47 0.69 2.64 -5.74
CA ASN A 47 0.72 3.23 -7.07
C ASN A 47 1.12 4.70 -7.16
N ILE A 48 0.45 5.61 -6.44
CA ILE A 48 0.77 7.04 -6.53
C ILE A 48 2.12 7.36 -5.88
N ASP A 49 2.54 6.60 -4.87
CA ASP A 49 3.84 6.76 -4.23
C ASP A 49 4.98 6.33 -5.17
N VAL A 50 4.77 5.25 -5.92
CA VAL A 50 5.70 4.81 -6.97
C VAL A 50 5.84 5.88 -8.05
N LEU A 51 4.70 6.41 -8.54
CA LEU A 51 4.73 7.47 -9.53
C LEU A 51 5.39 8.74 -8.99
N SER A 52 5.13 9.09 -7.73
CA SER A 52 5.77 10.20 -7.03
C SER A 52 7.29 10.03 -6.92
N ALA A 53 7.76 8.82 -6.62
CA ALA A 53 9.18 8.50 -6.56
C ALA A 53 9.85 8.59 -7.94
N MET A 54 9.18 8.16 -8.99
CA MET A 54 9.69 8.19 -10.37
C MET A 54 9.68 9.60 -10.96
N ARG A 55 8.61 10.36 -10.75
CA ARG A 55 8.37 11.66 -11.38
C ARG A 55 8.96 12.82 -10.57
N GLY A 56 9.04 12.64 -9.25
CA GLY A 56 9.31 13.71 -8.28
C GLY A 56 8.00 14.31 -7.75
N ARG A 57 7.97 14.55 -6.43
CA ARG A 57 6.76 14.96 -5.71
C ARG A 57 6.12 16.23 -6.28
N GLU A 58 6.92 17.27 -6.46
CA GLU A 58 6.45 18.56 -6.96
C GLU A 58 5.87 18.44 -8.38
N ALA A 59 6.61 17.78 -9.27
CA ALA A 59 6.18 17.59 -10.66
C ALA A 59 4.88 16.76 -10.74
N LEU A 60 4.72 15.73 -9.92
CA LEU A 60 3.48 14.96 -9.85
C LEU A 60 2.29 15.83 -9.43
N MET A 61 2.46 16.76 -8.46
CA MET A 61 1.36 17.64 -8.05
C MET A 61 0.88 18.53 -9.18
N PHE A 62 1.76 19.00 -10.06
CA PHE A 62 1.36 19.72 -11.29
C PHE A 62 0.69 18.78 -12.29
N ASP A 63 1.23 17.59 -12.52
CA ASP A 63 0.68 16.61 -13.46
C ASP A 63 -0.74 16.16 -13.08
N LEU A 64 -1.06 16.04 -11.79
CA LEU A 64 -2.41 15.73 -11.30
C LEU A 64 -3.46 16.77 -11.76
N ILE A 65 -3.04 18.02 -11.97
CA ILE A 65 -3.92 19.12 -12.41
C ILE A 65 -3.88 19.29 -13.92
N GLU A 66 -2.69 19.28 -14.51
CA GLU A 66 -2.47 19.62 -15.90
C GLU A 66 -2.65 18.44 -16.85
N ARG A 67 -2.41 17.20 -16.37
CA ARG A 67 -2.37 15.97 -17.17
C ARG A 67 -3.06 14.79 -16.47
N PRO A 68 -4.29 14.93 -15.94
CA PRO A 68 -4.94 13.92 -15.10
C PRO A 68 -5.06 12.55 -15.80
N GLU A 69 -5.36 12.52 -17.10
CA GLU A 69 -5.49 11.26 -17.83
C GLU A 69 -4.14 10.53 -17.99
N TRP A 70 -3.07 11.29 -18.24
CA TRP A 70 -1.72 10.71 -18.25
C TRP A 70 -1.34 10.09 -16.90
N VAL A 71 -1.68 10.78 -15.79
CA VAL A 71 -1.45 10.24 -14.44
C VAL A 71 -2.21 8.93 -14.24
N LYS A 72 -3.49 8.89 -14.60
CA LYS A 72 -4.33 7.68 -14.48
C LYS A 72 -3.78 6.51 -15.31
N GLU A 73 -3.31 6.77 -16.52
CA GLU A 73 -2.66 5.74 -17.34
C GLU A 73 -1.41 5.17 -16.65
N ARG A 74 -0.55 6.03 -16.11
CA ARG A 74 0.66 5.59 -15.38
C ARG A 74 0.32 4.81 -14.12
N LEU A 75 -0.68 5.27 -13.35
CA LEU A 75 -1.14 4.56 -12.17
C LEU A 75 -1.69 3.16 -12.51
N GLN A 76 -2.43 3.02 -13.61
CA GLN A 76 -2.90 1.72 -14.07
C GLN A 76 -1.74 0.78 -14.45
N GLU A 77 -0.73 1.30 -15.13
CA GLU A 77 0.46 0.52 -15.50
C GLU A 77 1.26 0.08 -14.27
N ILE A 78 1.42 0.98 -13.29
CA ILE A 78 2.07 0.68 -12.01
C ILE A 78 1.30 -0.40 -11.26
N ASN A 79 -0.04 -0.34 -11.26
CA ASN A 79 -0.87 -1.33 -10.59
C ASN A 79 -0.70 -2.72 -11.22
N GLN A 80 -0.64 -2.80 -12.56
CA GLN A 80 -0.36 -4.05 -13.25
C GLN A 80 1.04 -4.60 -12.94
N ALA A 81 2.03 -3.72 -12.85
CA ALA A 81 3.40 -4.09 -12.46
C ALA A 81 3.46 -4.58 -11.01
N TYR A 82 2.69 -3.94 -10.12
CA TYR A 82 2.57 -4.34 -8.72
C TYR A 82 2.08 -5.79 -8.58
N PHE A 83 0.99 -6.16 -9.26
CA PHE A 83 0.46 -7.51 -9.19
C PHE A 83 1.47 -8.57 -9.63
N GLN A 84 2.21 -8.30 -10.72
CA GLN A 84 3.21 -9.22 -11.23
C GLN A 84 4.41 -9.36 -10.28
N ALA A 85 4.91 -8.24 -9.76
CA ALA A 85 6.03 -8.23 -8.82
C ALA A 85 5.64 -8.90 -7.49
N PHE A 86 4.44 -8.60 -6.97
CA PHE A 86 3.93 -9.22 -5.75
C PHE A 86 3.79 -10.73 -5.91
N GLU A 87 3.16 -11.20 -7.00
CA GLU A 87 2.95 -12.62 -7.25
C GLU A 87 4.27 -13.39 -7.33
N SER A 88 5.29 -12.81 -7.99
CA SER A 88 6.63 -13.40 -8.05
C SER A 88 7.22 -13.62 -6.65
N LEU A 89 7.20 -12.58 -5.83
CA LEU A 89 7.76 -12.64 -4.47
C LEU A 89 6.90 -13.49 -3.52
N TYR A 90 5.56 -13.40 -3.61
CA TYR A 90 4.65 -14.22 -2.81
C TYR A 90 4.91 -15.71 -2.99
N ASN A 91 5.17 -16.14 -4.22
CA ASN A 91 5.49 -17.55 -4.51
C ASN A 91 6.80 -18.02 -3.83
N ILE A 92 7.69 -17.11 -3.46
CA ILE A 92 8.93 -17.43 -2.73
C ILE A 92 8.68 -17.54 -1.22
N TYR A 93 7.93 -16.59 -0.63
CA TYR A 93 7.84 -16.49 0.84
C TYR A 93 6.57 -17.08 1.46
N LYS A 94 5.53 -17.39 0.68
CA LYS A 94 4.30 -17.99 1.22
C LYS A 94 4.58 -19.30 1.93
N LEU A 95 3.79 -19.60 2.95
CA LEU A 95 3.84 -20.89 3.62
C LEU A 95 3.22 -22.02 2.77
N ALA A 96 3.38 -23.25 3.20
CA ALA A 96 2.90 -24.43 2.45
C ALA A 96 1.38 -24.47 2.29
N ASP A 97 0.64 -23.83 3.19
CA ASP A 97 -0.82 -23.67 3.14
C ASP A 97 -1.28 -22.44 2.37
N GLY A 98 -0.35 -21.68 1.79
CA GLY A 98 -0.61 -20.44 1.06
C GLY A 98 -0.73 -19.20 1.97
N SER A 99 -0.67 -19.35 3.29
CA SER A 99 -0.68 -18.18 4.18
C SER A 99 0.57 -17.32 4.05
N SER A 100 0.46 -16.05 4.40
CA SER A 100 1.56 -15.09 4.35
C SER A 100 1.53 -14.11 5.53
N CYS A 101 2.57 -13.32 5.63
CA CYS A 101 2.71 -12.32 6.69
C CYS A 101 3.14 -10.99 6.07
N ALA A 102 2.53 -9.90 6.47
CA ALA A 102 3.03 -8.57 6.18
C ALA A 102 4.08 -8.20 7.22
N SER A 103 5.36 -8.26 6.82
CA SER A 103 6.52 -8.31 7.72
C SER A 103 6.64 -7.13 8.67
N TYR A 104 6.42 -5.92 8.19
CA TYR A 104 6.66 -4.71 8.99
C TYR A 104 5.74 -4.61 10.21
N TYR A 105 4.49 -5.07 10.05
CA TYR A 105 3.46 -4.95 11.09
C TYR A 105 3.13 -6.28 11.77
N GLY A 106 3.71 -7.39 11.32
CA GLY A 106 3.50 -8.71 11.89
C GLY A 106 2.10 -9.30 11.66
N TRP A 107 1.38 -8.85 10.62
CA TRP A 107 0.08 -9.43 10.26
C TRP A 107 0.27 -10.75 9.55
N TRP A 108 -0.28 -11.79 10.11
CA TRP A 108 -0.40 -13.08 9.46
C TRP A 108 -1.84 -13.27 8.96
N SER A 109 -1.99 -13.88 7.79
CA SER A 109 -3.29 -14.13 7.18
C SER A 109 -3.25 -15.34 6.23
N PRO A 110 -4.37 -16.05 6.05
CA PRO A 110 -4.52 -16.96 4.92
C PRO A 110 -4.40 -16.18 3.61
N GLY A 111 -3.61 -16.72 2.66
CA GLY A 111 -3.44 -16.09 1.35
C GLY A 111 -2.52 -14.86 1.35
N LYS A 112 -2.76 -13.98 0.40
CA LYS A 112 -1.98 -12.75 0.15
C LYS A 112 -2.44 -11.64 1.07
N VAL A 113 -1.56 -11.15 1.93
CA VAL A 113 -1.84 -9.97 2.77
C VAL A 113 -0.85 -8.87 2.47
N ALA A 114 -1.33 -7.64 2.35
CA ALA A 114 -0.47 -6.49 2.16
C ALA A 114 -0.98 -5.22 2.85
N LEU A 115 -0.03 -4.33 3.12
CA LEU A 115 -0.30 -2.94 3.42
C LEU A 115 -0.59 -2.22 2.11
N VAL A 116 -1.77 -1.62 2.01
CA VAL A 116 -2.12 -0.65 0.98
C VAL A 116 -2.06 0.74 1.61
N MET A 117 -1.22 1.62 1.10
CA MET A 117 -1.01 2.95 1.67
C MET A 117 -0.75 3.99 0.59
N SER A 118 -0.80 5.25 0.95
CA SER A 118 -0.49 6.36 0.07
C SER A 118 0.09 7.52 0.87
N GLU A 119 1.41 7.64 0.91
CA GLU A 119 2.11 8.75 1.55
C GLU A 119 1.92 10.07 0.78
N ALA A 120 1.87 9.99 -0.55
CA ALA A 120 1.62 11.15 -1.40
C ALA A 120 0.24 11.77 -1.16
N ALA A 121 -0.70 11.00 -0.59
CA ALA A 121 -2.02 11.48 -0.22
C ALA A 121 -1.98 12.64 0.79
N ALA A 122 -0.95 12.74 1.61
CA ALA A 122 -0.79 13.87 2.53
C ALA A 122 -0.77 15.24 1.83
N MET A 123 -0.42 15.27 0.53
CA MET A 123 -0.29 16.49 -0.27
C MET A 123 -1.49 16.80 -1.16
N ILE A 124 -2.49 15.94 -1.23
CA ILE A 124 -3.64 16.09 -2.14
C ILE A 124 -4.96 16.27 -1.38
N SER A 125 -5.96 16.83 -2.05
CA SER A 125 -7.30 16.98 -1.47
C SER A 125 -8.06 15.65 -1.40
N PRO A 126 -9.14 15.54 -0.59
CA PRO A 126 -9.99 14.36 -0.58
C PRO A 126 -10.59 14.02 -1.97
N ASP A 127 -10.95 15.02 -2.77
CA ASP A 127 -11.44 14.79 -4.12
C ASP A 127 -10.38 14.20 -5.04
N MET A 128 -9.14 14.70 -4.97
CA MET A 128 -8.01 14.13 -5.71
C MET A 128 -7.67 12.71 -5.20
N PHE A 129 -7.75 12.48 -3.89
CA PHE A 129 -7.59 11.14 -3.33
C PHE A 129 -8.62 10.16 -3.89
N LYS A 130 -9.89 10.58 -3.93
CA LYS A 130 -10.96 9.79 -4.53
C LYS A 130 -10.73 9.51 -6.01
N GLU A 131 -10.16 10.46 -6.75
CA GLU A 131 -9.96 10.33 -8.20
C GLU A 131 -8.71 9.52 -8.56
N PHE A 132 -7.59 9.75 -7.87
CA PHE A 132 -6.27 9.22 -8.25
C PHE A 132 -5.75 8.10 -7.36
N VAL A 133 -6.37 7.85 -6.20
CA VAL A 133 -5.89 6.81 -5.27
C VAL A 133 -6.92 5.69 -5.13
N ILE A 134 -8.16 6.03 -4.81
CA ILE A 134 -9.20 5.04 -4.49
C ILE A 134 -9.38 3.98 -5.58
N PRO A 135 -9.52 4.30 -6.89
CA PRO A 135 -9.80 3.27 -7.90
C PRO A 135 -8.70 2.20 -8.00
N PHE A 136 -7.45 2.62 -7.87
CA PHE A 136 -6.29 1.72 -7.95
C PHE A 136 -6.08 0.93 -6.66
N MET A 137 -6.44 1.52 -5.52
CA MET A 137 -6.43 0.85 -4.23
C MET A 137 -7.54 -0.22 -4.14
N GLU A 138 -8.74 0.07 -4.62
CA GLU A 138 -9.84 -0.89 -4.72
C GLU A 138 -9.41 -2.11 -5.56
N GLU A 139 -8.75 -1.89 -6.70
CA GLU A 139 -8.24 -2.97 -7.54
C GLU A 139 -7.19 -3.83 -6.80
N GLN A 140 -6.32 -3.20 -5.98
CA GLN A 140 -5.38 -3.93 -5.13
C GLN A 140 -6.09 -4.72 -4.03
N CYS A 141 -7.06 -4.11 -3.32
CA CYS A 141 -7.83 -4.79 -2.29
C CYS A 141 -8.59 -6.00 -2.84
N GLN A 142 -9.23 -5.88 -4.01
CA GLN A 142 -9.92 -6.98 -4.67
C GLN A 142 -9.00 -8.12 -5.09
N TRP A 143 -7.75 -7.82 -5.42
CA TRP A 143 -6.78 -8.84 -5.85
C TRP A 143 -6.09 -9.54 -4.68
N LEU A 144 -5.93 -8.86 -3.54
CA LEU A 144 -5.40 -9.41 -2.29
C LEU A 144 -6.47 -10.27 -1.60
N ASP A 145 -6.06 -11.28 -0.85
CA ASP A 145 -6.98 -12.00 0.03
C ASP A 145 -7.30 -11.18 1.29
N HIS A 146 -6.33 -10.37 1.74
CA HIS A 146 -6.51 -9.42 2.85
C HIS A 146 -5.68 -8.16 2.67
N SER A 147 -6.27 -7.04 3.05
CA SER A 147 -5.65 -5.73 2.90
C SER A 147 -5.80 -4.88 4.16
N VAL A 148 -4.77 -4.11 4.46
CA VAL A 148 -4.77 -3.16 5.59
C VAL A 148 -4.30 -1.81 5.08
N PHE A 149 -5.02 -0.75 5.39
CA PHE A 149 -4.57 0.62 5.12
C PHE A 149 -3.99 1.26 6.37
N LEU A 150 -2.80 1.84 6.27
CA LEU A 150 -2.22 2.64 7.33
C LEU A 150 -2.61 4.11 7.16
N ILE A 151 -3.35 4.64 8.13
CA ILE A 151 -3.51 6.08 8.31
C ILE A 151 -2.33 6.56 9.15
N ASP A 152 -1.34 7.15 8.48
CA ASP A 152 -0.14 7.71 9.10
C ASP A 152 -0.35 9.21 9.34
N GLY A 153 -0.55 9.57 10.59
CA GLY A 153 -0.85 10.92 11.04
C GLY A 153 -2.34 11.30 10.99
N LYS A 154 -2.75 12.09 11.98
CA LYS A 154 -4.14 12.56 12.13
C LYS A 154 -4.64 13.39 10.93
N GLU A 155 -3.73 13.98 10.18
CA GLU A 155 -4.05 14.76 8.98
C GLU A 155 -4.66 13.90 7.88
N CYS A 156 -4.32 12.60 7.85
CA CYS A 156 -4.85 11.64 6.88
C CYS A 156 -6.26 11.13 7.24
N LEU A 157 -6.78 11.44 8.44
CA LEU A 157 -8.15 11.11 8.83
C LEU A 157 -9.22 11.74 7.92
N ARG A 158 -8.88 12.79 7.16
CA ARG A 158 -9.76 13.40 6.17
C ARG A 158 -10.14 12.44 5.03
N PHE A 159 -9.41 11.35 4.84
CA PHE A 159 -9.67 10.32 3.84
C PHE A 159 -10.49 9.14 4.37
N LEU A 160 -10.74 9.10 5.68
CA LEU A 160 -11.34 7.93 6.33
C LEU A 160 -12.64 7.48 5.68
N ASP A 161 -13.54 8.41 5.34
CA ASP A 161 -14.83 8.06 4.75
C ASP A 161 -14.69 7.40 3.37
N HIS A 162 -13.71 7.81 2.57
CA HIS A 162 -13.39 7.16 1.30
C HIS A 162 -12.81 5.75 1.52
N LEU A 163 -11.94 5.59 2.51
CA LEU A 163 -11.35 4.29 2.85
C LEU A 163 -12.40 3.31 3.38
N LEU A 164 -13.31 3.77 4.24
CA LEU A 164 -14.38 2.93 4.79
C LEU A 164 -15.40 2.49 3.73
N ALA A 165 -15.48 3.20 2.61
CA ALA A 165 -16.37 2.86 1.48
C ALA A 165 -15.77 1.77 0.55
N ILE A 166 -14.50 1.39 0.69
CA ILE A 166 -13.89 0.30 -0.07
C ILE A 166 -14.35 -1.03 0.52
N ASP A 167 -15.17 -1.79 -0.18
CA ASP A 167 -15.75 -3.03 0.33
C ASP A 167 -14.68 -4.06 0.69
N ASP A 168 -13.68 -4.25 -0.16
CA ASP A 168 -12.63 -5.26 -0.05
C ASP A 168 -11.42 -4.83 0.82
N LEU A 169 -11.48 -3.67 1.47
CA LEU A 169 -10.49 -3.27 2.48
C LEU A 169 -10.87 -3.89 3.84
N ASP A 170 -10.01 -4.74 4.41
CA ASP A 170 -10.33 -5.49 5.64
C ASP A 170 -10.07 -4.69 6.92
N ALA A 171 -9.02 -3.90 6.95
CA ALA A 171 -8.60 -3.25 8.18
C ALA A 171 -8.00 -1.86 7.97
N ILE A 172 -8.10 -1.05 9.00
CA ILE A 172 -7.39 0.22 9.14
C ILE A 172 -6.40 0.11 10.28
N ALA A 173 -5.14 0.38 10.00
CA ALA A 173 -4.12 0.64 11.01
C ALA A 173 -4.03 2.15 11.22
N PHE A 174 -4.01 2.61 12.45
CA PHE A 174 -3.96 4.03 12.76
C PHE A 174 -2.75 4.36 13.63
N ASP A 175 -1.92 5.26 13.12
CA ASP A 175 -0.84 5.93 13.84
C ASP A 175 -1.17 7.42 13.92
N SER A 176 -1.22 7.98 15.11
CA SER A 176 -1.54 9.41 15.32
C SER A 176 -0.41 10.35 14.90
N GLY A 177 0.76 9.79 14.61
CA GLY A 177 1.98 10.50 14.29
C GLY A 177 2.71 11.06 15.53
N PRO A 178 3.92 11.58 15.36
CA PRO A 178 4.83 11.92 16.46
C PRO A 178 4.36 13.08 17.36
N GLN A 179 3.35 13.82 16.95
CA GLN A 179 2.72 14.89 17.74
C GLN A 179 1.27 14.56 18.15
N GLY A 180 0.83 13.34 17.88
CA GLY A 180 -0.48 12.84 18.27
C GLY A 180 -0.48 12.33 19.72
N GLN A 181 -1.67 12.07 20.26
CA GLN A 181 -1.85 11.29 21.47
C GLN A 181 -1.60 9.81 21.17
N ASP A 182 -1.19 9.04 22.18
CA ASP A 182 -1.02 7.60 22.06
C ASP A 182 -2.28 6.93 21.49
N GLY A 183 -2.12 5.85 20.75
CA GLY A 183 -3.24 5.21 20.08
C GLY A 183 -4.31 4.67 21.03
N ASP A 184 -3.97 4.39 22.29
CA ASP A 184 -4.91 3.97 23.34
C ASP A 184 -5.64 5.12 24.04
N ASP A 185 -5.31 6.38 23.72
CA ASP A 185 -5.97 7.55 24.29
C ASP A 185 -7.48 7.55 23.97
N PRO A 186 -8.35 7.78 24.96
CA PRO A 186 -9.81 7.83 24.77
C PRO A 186 -10.30 8.79 23.67
N ILE A 187 -9.50 9.79 23.29
CA ILE A 187 -9.84 10.73 22.20
C ILE A 187 -10.10 10.01 20.87
N TRP A 188 -9.49 8.83 20.67
CA TRP A 188 -9.60 8.04 19.43
C TRP A 188 -10.76 7.01 19.46
N TYR A 189 -11.44 6.79 20.58
CA TYR A 189 -12.47 5.76 20.69
C TYR A 189 -13.62 5.91 19.70
N ASP A 190 -14.02 7.13 19.36
CA ASP A 190 -15.09 7.34 18.39
C ASP A 190 -14.61 7.06 16.96
N LEU A 191 -13.33 7.31 16.67
CA LEU A 191 -12.69 6.88 15.41
C LEU A 191 -12.74 5.35 15.29
N TYR A 192 -12.30 4.63 16.32
CA TYR A 192 -12.29 3.17 16.30
C TYR A 192 -13.68 2.57 16.19
N LYS A 193 -14.65 3.13 16.90
CA LYS A 193 -16.07 2.73 16.77
C LYS A 193 -16.60 2.95 15.35
N LYS A 194 -16.20 4.04 14.69
CA LYS A 194 -16.58 4.34 13.30
C LYS A 194 -16.04 3.28 12.35
N ILE A 195 -14.75 2.94 12.48
CA ILE A 195 -14.09 1.90 11.67
C ILE A 195 -14.79 0.55 11.87
N LEU A 196 -14.98 0.13 13.11
CA LEU A 196 -15.64 -1.14 13.45
C LEU A 196 -17.10 -1.21 12.97
N LYS A 197 -17.85 -0.10 13.05
CA LYS A 197 -19.23 -0.03 12.53
C LYS A 197 -19.30 -0.15 11.00
N ALA A 198 -18.24 0.23 10.30
CA ALA A 198 -18.12 0.03 8.85
C ALA A 198 -17.71 -1.42 8.48
N GLY A 199 -17.61 -2.33 9.47
CA GLY A 199 -17.26 -3.73 9.24
C GLY A 199 -15.76 -3.99 9.08
N LYS A 200 -14.91 -2.98 9.30
CA LYS A 200 -13.46 -3.10 9.18
C LYS A 200 -12.81 -3.40 10.52
N SER A 201 -11.73 -4.16 10.52
CA SER A 201 -10.87 -4.31 11.70
C SER A 201 -10.04 -3.05 11.95
N VAL A 202 -9.57 -2.87 13.18
CA VAL A 202 -8.68 -1.75 13.51
C VAL A 202 -7.43 -2.24 14.23
N GLN A 203 -6.27 -1.76 13.78
CA GLN A 203 -5.02 -1.90 14.52
C GLN A 203 -4.64 -0.55 15.13
N ILE A 204 -4.32 -0.59 16.41
CA ILE A 204 -4.00 0.58 17.23
C ILE A 204 -2.51 0.52 17.54
N TYR A 205 -1.78 1.60 17.26
CA TYR A 205 -0.43 1.81 17.72
C TYR A 205 -0.47 2.61 19.01
N GLY A 206 -0.01 2.03 20.09
CA GLY A 206 0.09 2.65 21.40
C GLY A 206 1.41 2.29 22.06
N SER A 207 1.86 3.09 23.00
CA SER A 207 3.08 2.89 23.79
C SER A 207 2.96 1.72 24.76
#